data_0cd0c993da20378f1aca2d53e609a19c
#
_entry.id   0cd0c993da20378f1aca2d53e609a19c
#
_cell.length_a   1.000
_cell.length_b   1.000
_cell.length_c   1.000
_cell.angle_alpha   90.00
_cell.angle_beta   90.00
_cell.angle_gamma   90.00
#
_symmetry.space_group_name_H-M   'P 1'
#
loop_
_entity.id
_entity.type
_entity.pdbx_description
1 polymer ?
#
loop_
_entity_poly.entity_id
_entity_poly.type
_entity_poly.pdbx_seq_one_letter_code
_entity_poly.pdbx_strand_id
1 'polypeptide(L)'
;VHRRQLLTAGIGIGAAVLPGAPAAASTTAPNWDPSLHTSGRSSGLSATQVSAGLSTVARHMAAARYHEADQALSRLIVGARQVASTHSRRGDELLTRAWVLATAVAVKERHPDVWSTSSLAVEAAERSQHPLALAMAARGRYICLRQHGQHRQARLVAEQAVADLADEELARPVVGHLLLESAYGAAQAGRAADAVELWERGRECAERGRRRPTVAVWPDHPGPLSRAQVERYALCIHHTLGQTRQAAVHMENLNAAAVDVPHTAARIRHDSAKLRRDVGDMRGALRLLQDLAADTPQDAQRTSVRSMVSGMVHTAPHLPGLRSFAASLGAV
;
A
#
# COMPACT_ATOMS: atom_id res chain seq x y z
N VAL A 1 25.09 4.37 16.79
CA VAL A 1 24.45 4.99 17.97
C VAL A 1 23.31 5.86 17.45
N HIS A 2 22.04 5.59 17.70
CA HIS A 2 20.77 6.33 17.41
C HIS A 2 19.70 5.60 16.57
N ARG A 3 19.77 4.28 16.40
CA ARG A 3 18.65 3.53 15.79
C ARG A 3 17.38 3.46 16.68
N ARG A 4 17.40 4.02 17.91
CA ARG A 4 16.31 3.88 18.89
C ARG A 4 15.16 4.88 18.75
N GLN A 5 15.21 5.84 17.82
CA GLN A 5 14.18 6.91 17.72
C GLN A 5 13.41 6.90 16.40
N LEU A 6 13.53 5.84 15.61
CA LEU A 6 13.00 5.77 14.24
C LEU A 6 11.52 6.09 14.09
N LEU A 7 10.73 5.91 15.12
CA LEU A 7 9.28 5.91 14.95
C LEU A 7 8.49 6.54 16.11
N THR A 8 9.16 7.02 17.15
CA THR A 8 8.53 7.64 18.35
C THR A 8 8.04 9.07 18.14
N ALA A 9 8.36 9.73 17.05
CA ALA A 9 7.92 11.10 16.77
C ALA A 9 6.40 11.27 16.51
N GLY A 10 5.60 10.24 16.76
CA GLY A 10 4.16 10.25 16.53
C GLY A 10 3.29 9.85 17.73
N ILE A 11 3.85 9.59 18.91
CA ILE A 11 3.07 9.17 20.08
C ILE A 11 2.75 10.39 20.94
N GLY A 12 1.75 11.12 20.56
CA GLY A 12 1.26 12.24 21.36
C GLY A 12 0.10 12.97 20.71
N ILE A 13 -0.97 12.24 20.36
CA ILE A 13 -2.22 12.92 19.99
C ILE A 13 -3.38 12.15 20.61
N GLY A 14 -4.05 12.83 21.55
CA GLY A 14 -5.33 12.45 22.09
C GLY A 14 -6.35 12.27 20.94
N ALA A 15 -7.23 11.32 21.13
CA ALA A 15 -8.32 11.02 20.22
C ALA A 15 -9.20 12.26 20.01
N ALA A 16 -8.98 12.99 18.93
CA ALA A 16 -9.94 13.96 18.42
C ALA A 16 -10.97 13.18 17.59
N VAL A 17 -12.12 12.97 18.16
CA VAL A 17 -13.32 12.45 17.48
C VAL A 17 -13.75 13.50 16.45
N LEU A 18 -13.61 13.19 15.17
CA LEU A 18 -14.20 13.98 14.09
C LEU A 18 -15.67 13.55 13.92
N PRO A 19 -16.65 14.48 13.98
CA PRO A 19 -18.05 14.18 13.71
C PRO A 19 -18.30 14.10 12.19
N GLY A 20 -19.00 13.05 11.76
CA GLY A 20 -19.67 12.98 10.46
C GLY A 20 -19.04 12.09 9.41
N ALA A 21 -18.98 10.79 9.66
CA ALA A 21 -18.89 9.80 8.58
C ALA A 21 -20.28 9.15 8.40
N PRO A 22 -20.79 9.01 7.16
CA PRO A 22 -22.03 8.28 6.92
C PRO A 22 -21.81 6.80 7.25
N ALA A 23 -22.77 6.21 7.95
CA ALA A 23 -22.84 4.79 8.22
C ALA A 23 -22.83 4.02 6.89
N ALA A 24 -21.78 3.30 6.59
CA ALA A 24 -21.67 2.42 5.46
C ALA A 24 -21.56 0.97 5.93
N ALA A 25 -22.47 0.18 5.38
CA ALA A 25 -22.44 -1.28 5.19
C ALA A 25 -21.69 -2.11 6.23
N SER A 26 -22.42 -3.04 6.84
CA SER A 26 -21.92 -4.14 7.66
C SER A 26 -20.85 -4.95 6.92
N THR A 27 -19.61 -4.53 7.02
CA THR A 27 -18.48 -5.42 6.84
C THR A 27 -18.29 -6.12 8.18
N THR A 28 -18.38 -7.44 8.19
CA THR A 28 -17.92 -8.25 9.32
C THR A 28 -16.55 -7.77 9.72
N ALA A 29 -16.38 -7.32 10.97
CA ALA A 29 -15.09 -6.87 11.48
C ALA A 29 -14.05 -7.99 11.25
N PRO A 30 -12.84 -7.66 10.77
CA PRO A 30 -11.82 -8.68 10.60
C PRO A 30 -11.57 -9.39 11.92
N ASN A 31 -11.42 -10.72 11.86
CA ASN A 31 -11.25 -11.58 13.02
C ASN A 31 -9.89 -11.40 13.74
N TRP A 32 -9.13 -10.36 13.44
CA TRP A 32 -7.78 -10.14 13.99
C TRP A 32 -7.68 -8.90 14.91
N ASP A 33 -8.77 -8.56 15.59
CA ASP A 33 -8.74 -7.57 16.66
C ASP A 33 -7.62 -7.91 17.67
N PRO A 34 -6.65 -7.01 17.88
CA PRO A 34 -5.56 -7.23 18.80
C PRO A 34 -6.00 -7.57 20.23
N SER A 35 -7.16 -7.07 20.67
CA SER A 35 -7.71 -7.31 22.02
C SER A 35 -8.27 -8.73 22.19
N LEU A 36 -8.75 -9.37 21.11
CA LEU A 36 -9.31 -10.72 21.15
C LEU A 36 -8.23 -11.81 21.25
N HIS A 37 -6.97 -11.48 21.03
CA HIS A 37 -5.85 -12.42 20.97
C HIS A 37 -5.01 -12.47 22.26
N THR A 38 -5.41 -11.79 23.31
CA THR A 38 -4.77 -11.89 24.65
C THR A 38 -5.14 -13.15 25.41
N SER A 39 -6.16 -13.87 24.97
CA SER A 39 -6.56 -15.16 25.56
C SER A 39 -5.72 -16.29 24.96
N GLY A 40 -4.83 -16.84 25.77
CA GLY A 40 -3.98 -18.02 25.75
C GLY A 40 -4.17 -19.17 24.75
N ARG A 41 -4.70 -18.95 23.56
CA ARG A 41 -4.78 -19.95 22.50
C ARG A 41 -3.46 -20.05 21.77
N SER A 42 -2.74 -21.18 21.98
CA SER A 42 -1.60 -21.54 21.13
C SER A 42 -2.09 -21.83 19.71
N SER A 43 -1.42 -21.25 18.69
CA SER A 43 -1.69 -21.58 17.30
C SER A 43 -1.15 -22.95 16.91
N GLY A 44 -0.21 -23.50 17.71
CA GLY A 44 0.56 -24.69 17.37
C GLY A 44 1.46 -24.57 16.14
N LEU A 45 1.63 -23.35 15.58
CA LEU A 45 2.42 -23.13 14.38
C LEU A 45 3.90 -22.93 14.70
N SER A 46 4.77 -23.64 13.98
CA SER A 46 6.20 -23.37 13.98
C SER A 46 6.56 -22.08 13.24
N ALA A 47 7.75 -21.52 13.49
CA ALA A 47 8.25 -20.34 12.76
C ALA A 47 8.26 -20.55 11.24
N THR A 48 8.57 -21.75 10.76
CA THR A 48 8.54 -22.09 9.33
C THR A 48 7.14 -22.07 8.77
N GLN A 49 6.16 -22.61 9.50
CA GLN A 49 4.75 -22.58 9.08
C GLN A 49 4.18 -21.16 9.07
N VAL A 50 4.52 -20.35 10.08
CA VAL A 50 4.15 -18.92 10.10
C VAL A 50 4.75 -18.20 8.89
N SER A 51 6.04 -18.39 8.61
CA SER A 51 6.71 -17.76 7.45
C SER A 51 6.05 -18.16 6.13
N ALA A 52 5.77 -19.45 5.92
CA ALA A 52 5.11 -19.93 4.72
C ALA A 52 3.68 -19.39 4.57
N GLY A 53 2.93 -19.32 5.68
CA GLY A 53 1.59 -18.73 5.71
C GLY A 53 1.60 -17.24 5.35
N LEU A 54 2.52 -16.45 5.93
CA LEU A 54 2.67 -15.03 5.59
C LEU A 54 3.02 -14.81 4.12
N SER A 55 3.85 -15.68 3.54
CA SER A 55 4.14 -15.62 2.10
C SER A 55 2.91 -15.94 1.24
N THR A 56 2.01 -16.79 1.71
CA THR A 56 0.73 -17.06 1.04
C THR A 56 -0.18 -15.84 1.12
N VAL A 57 -0.27 -15.17 2.28
CA VAL A 57 -1.01 -13.90 2.43
C VAL A 57 -0.47 -12.84 1.47
N ALA A 58 0.85 -12.68 1.38
CA ALA A 58 1.46 -11.73 0.45
C ALA A 58 1.12 -12.03 -1.02
N ARG A 59 1.06 -13.31 -1.41
CA ARG A 59 0.59 -13.71 -2.75
C ARG A 59 -0.88 -13.37 -2.98
N HIS A 60 -1.76 -13.53 -1.98
CA HIS A 60 -3.15 -13.09 -2.07
C HIS A 60 -3.23 -11.57 -2.26
N MET A 61 -2.44 -10.79 -1.50
CA MET A 61 -2.36 -9.33 -1.66
C MET A 61 -1.90 -8.93 -3.07
N ALA A 62 -0.86 -9.58 -3.61
CA ALA A 62 -0.36 -9.33 -4.96
C ALA A 62 -1.40 -9.69 -6.04
N ALA A 63 -2.21 -10.72 -5.81
CA ALA A 63 -3.30 -11.15 -6.67
C ALA A 63 -4.59 -10.32 -6.49
N ALA A 64 -4.58 -9.27 -5.65
CA ALA A 64 -5.75 -8.47 -5.27
C ALA A 64 -6.89 -9.29 -4.64
N ARG A 65 -6.56 -10.37 -3.94
CA ARG A 65 -7.48 -11.23 -3.19
C ARG A 65 -7.40 -10.87 -1.70
N TYR A 66 -7.97 -9.72 -1.34
CA TYR A 66 -7.82 -9.16 0.02
C TYR A 66 -8.62 -9.93 1.06
N HIS A 67 -9.76 -10.46 0.70
CA HIS A 67 -10.61 -11.26 1.59
C HIS A 67 -9.90 -12.54 2.03
N GLU A 68 -9.25 -13.24 1.10
CA GLU A 68 -8.48 -14.45 1.40
C GLU A 68 -7.23 -14.11 2.23
N ALA A 69 -6.63 -12.95 1.98
CA ALA A 69 -5.52 -12.46 2.79
C ALA A 69 -5.97 -12.21 4.24
N ASP A 70 -7.11 -11.56 4.43
CA ASP A 70 -7.68 -11.27 5.75
C ASP A 70 -8.00 -12.54 6.55
N GLN A 71 -8.70 -13.49 5.93
CA GLN A 71 -9.08 -14.75 6.58
C GLN A 71 -7.88 -15.55 7.10
N ALA A 72 -6.74 -15.49 6.40
CA ALA A 72 -5.54 -16.22 6.80
C ALA A 72 -4.76 -15.52 7.93
N LEU A 73 -4.90 -14.21 8.12
CA LEU A 73 -4.04 -13.42 9.00
C LEU A 73 -4.19 -13.72 10.48
N SER A 74 -5.41 -13.91 10.98
CA SER A 74 -5.67 -14.07 12.43
C SER A 74 -4.84 -15.16 13.08
N ARG A 75 -4.85 -16.36 12.49
CA ARG A 75 -4.07 -17.49 13.01
C ARG A 75 -2.56 -17.27 12.88
N LEU A 76 -2.12 -16.58 11.82
CA LEU A 76 -0.71 -16.29 11.58
C LEU A 76 -0.16 -15.24 12.55
N ILE A 77 -0.97 -14.23 12.92
CA ILE A 77 -0.61 -13.24 13.94
C ILE A 77 -0.42 -13.92 15.29
N VAL A 78 -1.34 -14.81 15.70
CA VAL A 78 -1.21 -15.58 16.95
C VAL A 78 0.07 -16.42 16.92
N GLY A 79 0.34 -17.12 15.82
CA GLY A 79 1.58 -17.89 15.66
C GLY A 79 2.85 -17.03 15.68
N ALA A 80 2.84 -15.90 15.01
CA ALA A 80 3.96 -14.97 15.01
C ALA A 80 4.24 -14.39 16.41
N ARG A 81 3.19 -14.05 17.16
CA ARG A 81 3.32 -13.61 18.56
C ARG A 81 3.93 -14.71 19.45
N GLN A 82 3.47 -15.95 19.29
CA GLN A 82 4.01 -17.09 20.03
C GLN A 82 5.49 -17.31 19.70
N VAL A 83 5.89 -17.21 18.43
CA VAL A 83 7.32 -17.31 18.07
C VAL A 83 8.10 -16.11 18.64
N ALA A 84 7.54 -14.89 18.59
CA ALA A 84 8.20 -13.69 19.12
C ALA A 84 8.33 -13.73 20.66
N SER A 85 7.44 -14.42 21.40
CA SER A 85 7.55 -14.56 22.85
C SER A 85 8.81 -15.28 23.32
N THR A 86 9.51 -15.98 22.43
CA THR A 86 10.83 -16.55 22.71
C THR A 86 11.96 -15.50 22.68
N HIS A 87 11.64 -14.22 22.48
CA HIS A 87 12.56 -13.09 22.44
C HIS A 87 13.65 -13.24 21.36
N SER A 88 13.37 -13.93 20.28
CA SER A 88 14.28 -14.07 19.16
C SER A 88 14.05 -12.96 18.12
N ARG A 89 15.13 -12.39 17.59
CA ARG A 89 15.06 -11.40 16.49
C ARG A 89 14.22 -11.92 15.32
N ARG A 90 14.35 -13.20 14.98
CA ARG A 90 13.55 -13.84 13.93
C ARG A 90 12.06 -13.90 14.27
N GLY A 91 11.71 -14.06 15.53
CA GLY A 91 10.32 -14.00 15.99
C GLY A 91 9.74 -12.60 15.80
N ASP A 92 10.48 -11.55 16.17
CA ASP A 92 10.06 -10.17 15.96
C ASP A 92 10.00 -9.80 14.47
N GLU A 93 10.88 -10.33 13.62
CA GLU A 93 10.77 -10.18 12.15
C GLU A 93 9.46 -10.79 11.61
N LEU A 94 9.11 -12.02 12.02
CA LEU A 94 7.87 -12.67 11.61
C LEU A 94 6.65 -11.89 12.11
N LEU A 95 6.70 -11.39 13.32
CA LEU A 95 5.63 -10.57 13.89
C LEU A 95 5.49 -9.24 13.15
N THR A 96 6.60 -8.60 12.78
CA THR A 96 6.59 -7.41 11.92
C THR A 96 5.91 -7.69 10.59
N ARG A 97 6.28 -8.78 9.91
CA ARG A 97 5.66 -9.18 8.62
C ARG A 97 4.15 -9.38 8.77
N ALA A 98 3.72 -10.07 9.83
CA ALA A 98 2.31 -10.30 10.10
C ALA A 98 1.54 -8.97 10.25
N TRP A 99 2.07 -8.03 11.05
CA TRP A 99 1.43 -6.73 11.25
C TRP A 99 1.51 -5.81 10.04
N VAL A 100 2.57 -5.85 9.25
CA VAL A 100 2.67 -5.11 7.98
C VAL A 100 1.60 -5.59 6.99
N LEU A 101 1.39 -6.90 6.87
CA LEU A 101 0.35 -7.47 6.02
C LEU A 101 -1.05 -7.12 6.54
N ALA A 102 -1.28 -7.19 7.85
CA ALA A 102 -2.52 -6.77 8.48
C ALA A 102 -2.80 -5.27 8.21
N THR A 103 -1.79 -4.41 8.34
CA THR A 103 -1.91 -2.98 7.99
C THR A 103 -2.26 -2.81 6.51
N ALA A 104 -1.65 -3.58 5.62
CA ALA A 104 -1.94 -3.50 4.19
C ALA A 104 -3.37 -3.91 3.85
N VAL A 105 -3.91 -4.96 4.48
CA VAL A 105 -5.33 -5.37 4.36
C VAL A 105 -6.24 -4.28 4.93
N ALA A 106 -5.97 -3.81 6.15
CA ALA A 106 -6.76 -2.75 6.79
C ALA A 106 -6.85 -1.47 5.93
N VAL A 107 -5.72 -1.08 5.31
CA VAL A 107 -5.67 0.04 4.35
C VAL A 107 -6.56 -0.20 3.14
N LYS A 108 -6.62 -1.43 2.63
CA LYS A 108 -7.45 -1.78 1.46
C LYS A 108 -8.93 -1.77 1.78
N GLU A 109 -9.30 -2.32 2.91
CA GLU A 109 -10.67 -2.44 3.37
C GLU A 109 -11.17 -1.23 4.17
N ARG A 110 -10.30 -0.23 4.39
CA ARG A 110 -10.60 0.97 5.22
C ARG A 110 -11.02 0.62 6.65
N HIS A 111 -10.37 -0.39 7.19
CA HIS A 111 -10.66 -0.85 8.54
C HIS A 111 -10.18 0.18 9.59
N PRO A 112 -10.95 0.42 10.68
CA PRO A 112 -10.57 1.37 11.73
C PRO A 112 -9.26 0.99 12.45
N ASP A 113 -8.94 -0.30 12.53
CA ASP A 113 -7.76 -0.80 13.25
C ASP A 113 -6.42 -0.58 12.50
N VAL A 114 -6.44 0.10 11.36
CA VAL A 114 -5.21 0.41 10.61
C VAL A 114 -4.16 1.14 11.46
N TRP A 115 -4.61 1.92 12.45
CA TRP A 115 -3.72 2.61 13.39
C TRP A 115 -3.03 1.63 14.32
N SER A 116 -3.80 0.75 14.95
CA SER A 116 -3.29 -0.27 15.87
C SER A 116 -2.31 -1.20 15.19
N THR A 117 -2.69 -1.74 14.02
CA THR A 117 -1.82 -2.65 13.26
C THR A 117 -0.53 -2.00 12.82
N SER A 118 -0.58 -0.74 12.34
CA SER A 118 0.63 -0.02 11.94
C SER A 118 1.55 0.29 13.12
N SER A 119 1.02 0.57 14.31
CA SER A 119 1.81 0.78 15.52
C SER A 119 2.47 -0.51 15.99
N LEU A 120 1.73 -1.62 16.01
CA LEU A 120 2.27 -2.94 16.35
C LEU A 120 3.34 -3.43 15.37
N ALA A 121 3.22 -3.08 14.08
CA ALA A 121 4.26 -3.35 13.09
C ALA A 121 5.55 -2.60 13.42
N VAL A 122 5.45 -1.33 13.80
CA VAL A 122 6.57 -0.49 14.20
C VAL A 122 7.28 -1.06 15.44
N GLU A 123 6.52 -1.35 16.50
CA GLU A 123 7.07 -1.90 17.74
C GLU A 123 7.81 -3.23 17.51
N ALA A 124 7.24 -4.13 16.72
CA ALA A 124 7.89 -5.40 16.39
C ALA A 124 9.16 -5.19 15.54
N ALA A 125 9.13 -4.25 14.59
CA ALA A 125 10.28 -3.91 13.76
C ALA A 125 11.44 -3.33 14.59
N GLU A 126 11.12 -2.45 15.55
CA GLU A 126 12.11 -1.88 16.47
C GLU A 126 12.77 -2.95 17.35
N ARG A 127 12.01 -3.94 17.83
CA ARG A 127 12.59 -5.07 18.57
C ARG A 127 13.48 -5.94 17.69
N SER A 128 13.05 -6.19 16.45
CA SER A 128 13.83 -7.01 15.51
C SER A 128 15.16 -6.38 15.10
N GLN A 129 15.23 -5.03 15.05
CA GLN A 129 16.36 -4.25 14.53
C GLN A 129 16.80 -4.67 13.12
N HIS A 130 15.92 -5.36 12.38
CA HIS A 130 16.21 -5.80 11.01
C HIS A 130 15.88 -4.66 10.02
N PRO A 131 16.81 -4.21 9.15
CA PRO A 131 16.61 -3.06 8.28
C PRO A 131 15.38 -3.17 7.39
N LEU A 132 15.12 -4.35 6.82
CA LEU A 132 13.94 -4.58 6.00
C LEU A 132 12.64 -4.48 6.80
N ALA A 133 12.60 -5.01 8.04
CA ALA A 133 11.46 -4.91 8.94
C ALA A 133 11.15 -3.44 9.25
N LEU A 134 12.18 -2.67 9.60
CA LEU A 134 12.07 -1.23 9.87
C LEU A 134 11.52 -0.47 8.65
N ALA A 135 12.05 -0.72 7.45
CA ALA A 135 11.60 -0.09 6.22
C ALA A 135 10.13 -0.42 5.90
N MET A 136 9.73 -1.70 6.02
CA MET A 136 8.37 -2.16 5.77
C MET A 136 7.36 -1.56 6.75
N ALA A 137 7.70 -1.51 8.04
CA ALA A 137 6.86 -0.90 9.08
C ALA A 137 6.73 0.62 8.87
N ALA A 138 7.83 1.31 8.57
CA ALA A 138 7.83 2.74 8.26
C ALA A 138 6.95 3.05 7.04
N ARG A 139 7.03 2.25 5.98
CA ARG A 139 6.18 2.39 4.80
C ARG A 139 4.70 2.18 5.13
N GLY A 140 4.36 1.15 5.91
CA GLY A 140 2.99 0.91 6.39
C GLY A 140 2.46 2.11 7.18
N ARG A 141 3.26 2.64 8.09
CA ARG A 141 2.93 3.82 8.89
C ARG A 141 2.74 5.07 8.03
N TYR A 142 3.63 5.30 7.06
CA TYR A 142 3.50 6.40 6.09
C TYR A 142 2.16 6.35 5.36
N ILE A 143 1.77 5.20 4.82
CA ILE A 143 0.53 5.04 4.07
C ILE A 143 -0.69 5.32 4.97
N CYS A 144 -0.68 4.80 6.20
CA CYS A 144 -1.73 5.03 7.19
C CYS A 144 -1.89 6.53 7.47
N LEU A 145 -0.82 7.23 7.84
CA LEU A 145 -0.81 8.67 8.14
C LEU A 145 -1.33 9.49 6.95
N ARG A 146 -0.83 9.22 5.75
CA ARG A 146 -1.23 9.95 4.55
C ARG A 146 -2.71 9.78 4.22
N GLN A 147 -3.25 8.55 4.34
CA GLN A 147 -4.67 8.30 4.05
C GLN A 147 -5.62 8.96 5.03
N HIS A 148 -5.16 9.24 6.25
CA HIS A 148 -5.92 9.96 7.27
C HIS A 148 -5.62 11.47 7.30
N GLY A 149 -5.00 12.02 6.25
CA GLY A 149 -4.74 13.44 6.12
C GLY A 149 -3.59 13.98 6.99
N GLN A 150 -2.87 13.11 7.69
CA GLN A 150 -1.73 13.50 8.55
C GLN A 150 -0.44 13.65 7.71
N HIS A 151 -0.49 14.49 6.68
CA HIS A 151 0.56 14.62 5.68
C HIS A 151 1.91 15.05 6.26
N ARG A 152 1.92 15.93 7.30
CA ARG A 152 3.15 16.37 7.95
C ARG A 152 3.84 15.20 8.66
N GLN A 153 3.10 14.44 9.44
CA GLN A 153 3.64 13.28 10.17
C GLN A 153 4.08 12.18 9.19
N ALA A 154 3.31 11.93 8.13
CA ALA A 154 3.71 11.00 7.08
C ALA A 154 5.07 11.39 6.48
N ARG A 155 5.26 12.67 6.16
CA ARG A 155 6.53 13.18 5.63
C ARG A 155 7.69 12.94 6.59
N LEU A 156 7.53 13.26 7.88
CA LEU A 156 8.57 13.04 8.89
C LEU A 156 8.97 11.58 9.02
N VAL A 157 8.00 10.66 9.02
CA VAL A 157 8.26 9.20 9.05
C VAL A 157 9.04 8.76 7.82
N ALA A 158 8.69 9.26 6.63
CA ALA A 158 9.38 8.92 5.39
C ALA A 158 10.80 9.47 5.35
N GLU A 159 11.00 10.75 5.70
CA GLU A 159 12.31 11.40 5.74
C GLU A 159 13.25 10.68 6.69
N GLN A 160 12.78 10.34 7.90
CA GLN A 160 13.57 9.62 8.89
C GLN A 160 13.93 8.21 8.38
N ALA A 161 12.96 7.46 7.87
CA ALA A 161 13.23 6.11 7.37
C ALA A 161 14.21 6.11 6.18
N VAL A 162 14.10 7.09 5.29
CA VAL A 162 15.04 7.24 4.16
C VAL A 162 16.44 7.60 4.68
N ALA A 163 16.56 8.52 5.66
CA ALA A 163 17.85 8.91 6.22
C ALA A 163 18.57 7.73 6.91
N ASP A 164 17.81 6.93 7.67
CA ASP A 164 18.39 5.83 8.46
C ASP A 164 18.67 4.55 7.67
N LEU A 165 17.98 4.33 6.55
CA LEU A 165 17.97 3.06 5.83
C LEU A 165 18.45 3.16 4.37
N ALA A 166 18.86 4.35 3.89
CA ALA A 166 19.27 4.55 2.49
C ALA A 166 20.45 3.68 2.07
N ASP A 167 21.38 3.43 2.98
CA ASP A 167 22.60 2.63 2.76
C ASP A 167 22.40 1.13 3.02
N GLU A 168 21.25 0.75 3.58
CA GLU A 168 20.92 -0.64 3.90
C GLU A 168 20.45 -1.37 2.64
N GLU A 169 21.26 -2.25 2.10
CA GLU A 169 20.98 -2.93 0.83
C GLU A 169 19.66 -3.70 0.85
N LEU A 170 19.35 -4.39 1.96
CA LEU A 170 18.11 -5.14 2.13
C LEU A 170 16.86 -4.24 2.18
N ALA A 171 16.99 -3.03 2.67
CA ALA A 171 15.89 -2.07 2.76
C ALA A 171 15.67 -1.27 1.46
N ARG A 172 16.67 -1.21 0.57
CA ARG A 172 16.68 -0.35 -0.63
C ARG A 172 15.41 -0.43 -1.48
N PRO A 173 14.83 -1.60 -1.82
CA PRO A 173 13.60 -1.65 -2.60
C PRO A 173 12.43 -0.94 -1.89
N VAL A 174 12.30 -1.11 -0.57
CA VAL A 174 11.25 -0.49 0.23
C VAL A 174 11.48 1.01 0.39
N VAL A 175 12.72 1.44 0.58
CA VAL A 175 13.11 2.87 0.58
C VAL A 175 12.76 3.51 -0.75
N GLY A 176 13.03 2.84 -1.87
CA GLY A 176 12.62 3.32 -3.19
C GLY A 176 11.10 3.47 -3.32
N HIS A 177 10.32 2.51 -2.84
CA HIS A 177 8.85 2.64 -2.78
C HIS A 177 8.42 3.82 -1.92
N LEU A 178 9.04 4.01 -0.76
CA LEU A 178 8.71 5.09 0.16
C LEU A 178 9.02 6.47 -0.47
N LEU A 179 10.13 6.58 -1.20
CA LEU A 179 10.47 7.79 -1.97
C LEU A 179 9.41 8.10 -3.04
N LEU A 180 8.99 7.11 -3.83
CA LEU A 180 7.95 7.30 -4.86
C LEU A 180 6.58 7.66 -4.25
N GLU A 181 6.22 7.06 -3.13
CA GLU A 181 4.99 7.37 -2.41
C GLU A 181 5.04 8.78 -1.80
N SER A 182 6.21 9.20 -1.29
CA SER A 182 6.46 10.55 -0.77
C SER A 182 6.44 11.60 -1.88
N ALA A 183 6.98 11.27 -3.06
CA ALA A 183 6.89 12.11 -4.26
C ALA A 183 5.43 12.39 -4.63
N TYR A 184 4.60 11.35 -4.65
CA TYR A 184 3.17 11.51 -4.90
C TYR A 184 2.48 12.34 -3.79
N GLY A 185 2.83 12.13 -2.53
CA GLY A 185 2.34 12.95 -1.41
C GLY A 185 2.76 14.43 -1.53
N ALA A 186 3.97 14.71 -2.00
CA ALA A 186 4.45 16.07 -2.27
C ALA A 186 3.65 16.72 -3.42
N ALA A 187 3.38 15.97 -4.50
CA ALA A 187 2.53 16.44 -5.61
C ALA A 187 1.11 16.78 -5.13
N GLN A 188 0.51 15.94 -4.29
CA GLN A 188 -0.82 16.21 -3.70
C GLN A 188 -0.83 17.49 -2.83
N ALA A 189 0.29 17.84 -2.24
CA ALA A 189 0.47 19.07 -1.47
C ALA A 189 0.90 20.28 -2.33
N GLY A 190 0.93 20.17 -3.66
CA GLY A 190 1.33 21.22 -4.59
C GLY A 190 2.84 21.51 -4.61
N ARG A 191 3.67 20.70 -3.96
CA ARG A 191 5.13 20.90 -3.86
C ARG A 191 5.84 20.22 -5.05
N ALA A 192 5.76 20.89 -6.21
CA ALA A 192 6.20 20.29 -7.47
C ALA A 192 7.71 19.94 -7.50
N ALA A 193 8.58 20.83 -7.00
CA ALA A 193 10.03 20.58 -6.96
C ALA A 193 10.37 19.37 -6.10
N ASP A 194 9.83 19.30 -4.87
CA ASP A 194 10.04 18.17 -3.97
C ASP A 194 9.52 16.86 -4.58
N ALA A 195 8.37 16.91 -5.29
CA ALA A 195 7.79 15.74 -5.92
C ALA A 195 8.71 15.15 -7.01
N VAL A 196 9.29 16.01 -7.84
CA VAL A 196 10.22 15.60 -8.90
C VAL A 196 11.51 15.05 -8.31
N GLU A 197 12.12 15.75 -7.34
CA GLU A 197 13.35 15.31 -6.67
C GLU A 197 13.17 13.94 -6.01
N LEU A 198 12.10 13.75 -5.24
CA LEU A 198 11.82 12.47 -4.58
C LEU A 198 11.56 11.34 -5.58
N TRP A 199 10.88 11.63 -6.70
CA TRP A 199 10.67 10.65 -7.76
C TRP A 199 11.98 10.24 -8.43
N GLU A 200 12.87 11.19 -8.75
CA GLU A 200 14.20 10.89 -9.31
C GLU A 200 15.02 10.00 -8.38
N ARG A 201 15.06 10.29 -7.09
CA ARG A 201 15.73 9.45 -6.09
C ARG A 201 15.13 8.05 -6.03
N GLY A 202 13.80 7.93 -6.12
CA GLY A 202 13.12 6.62 -6.19
C GLY A 202 13.45 5.86 -7.47
N ARG A 203 13.54 6.54 -8.61
CA ARG A 203 13.98 5.98 -9.90
C ARG A 203 15.43 5.46 -9.82
N GLU A 204 16.34 6.23 -9.22
CA GLU A 204 17.71 5.78 -9.01
C GLU A 204 17.79 4.52 -8.12
N CYS A 205 16.98 4.43 -7.06
CA CYS A 205 16.88 3.22 -6.25
C CYS A 205 16.45 2.02 -7.09
N ALA A 206 15.50 2.19 -8.00
CA ALA A 206 15.05 1.15 -8.92
C ALA A 206 16.17 0.73 -9.89
N GLU A 207 16.93 1.66 -10.44
CA GLU A 207 18.05 1.36 -11.34
C GLU A 207 19.19 0.63 -10.64
N ARG A 208 19.55 1.06 -9.43
CA ARG A 208 20.57 0.37 -8.62
C ARG A 208 20.11 -1.05 -8.26
N GLY A 209 18.84 -1.25 -7.90
CA GLY A 209 18.27 -2.55 -7.60
C GLY A 209 18.30 -3.52 -8.78
N ARG A 210 18.12 -3.04 -10.02
CA ARG A 210 18.26 -3.87 -11.23
C ARG A 210 19.70 -4.30 -11.50
N ARG A 211 20.67 -3.43 -11.22
CA ARG A 211 22.10 -3.74 -11.42
C ARG A 211 22.67 -4.67 -10.36
N ARG A 212 22.11 -4.65 -9.17
CA ARG A 212 22.50 -5.48 -8.02
C ARG A 212 21.22 -6.03 -7.37
N PRO A 213 20.65 -7.11 -7.92
CA PRO A 213 19.44 -7.70 -7.35
C PRO A 213 19.74 -8.19 -5.94
N THR A 214 18.97 -7.67 -4.99
CA THR A 214 19.02 -8.13 -3.60
C THR A 214 18.43 -9.52 -3.52
N VAL A 215 19.11 -10.43 -2.87
CA VAL A 215 18.56 -11.76 -2.57
C VAL A 215 17.30 -11.56 -1.71
N ALA A 216 16.18 -12.13 -2.12
CA ALA A 216 14.93 -12.05 -1.38
C ALA A 216 15.12 -12.72 -0.01
N VAL A 217 15.26 -11.91 1.04
CA VAL A 217 15.41 -12.40 2.43
C VAL A 217 14.09 -12.95 2.93
N TRP A 218 13.00 -12.34 2.49
CA TRP A 218 11.65 -12.81 2.73
C TRP A 218 10.96 -13.13 1.40
N PRO A 219 10.21 -14.24 1.32
CA PRO A 219 9.48 -14.61 0.10
C PRO A 219 8.46 -13.56 -0.37
N ASP A 220 8.00 -12.72 0.56
CA ASP A 220 7.05 -11.62 0.37
C ASP A 220 7.75 -10.24 0.30
N HIS A 221 9.07 -10.23 0.21
CA HIS A 221 9.83 -9.00 -0.01
C HIS A 221 9.31 -8.32 -1.30
N PRO A 222 8.91 -7.04 -1.26
CA PRO A 222 8.69 -6.34 -2.50
C PRO A 222 9.99 -6.38 -3.29
N GLY A 223 9.99 -7.07 -4.40
CA GLY A 223 11.16 -7.17 -5.27
C GLY A 223 11.69 -5.80 -5.69
N PRO A 224 12.76 -5.74 -6.48
CA PRO A 224 13.25 -4.48 -7.01
C PRO A 224 12.10 -3.73 -7.69
N LEU A 225 12.04 -2.42 -7.48
CA LEU A 225 11.08 -1.56 -8.14
C LEU A 225 11.12 -1.79 -9.65
N SER A 226 10.00 -2.22 -10.23
CA SER A 226 9.89 -2.40 -11.66
C SER A 226 9.85 -1.03 -12.38
N ARG A 227 10.27 -1.02 -13.63
CA ARG A 227 10.11 0.18 -14.48
C ARG A 227 8.65 0.65 -14.53
N ALA A 228 7.71 -0.28 -14.64
CA ALA A 228 6.28 0.04 -14.65
C ALA A 228 5.81 0.74 -13.37
N GLN A 229 6.35 0.38 -12.21
CA GLN A 229 6.03 1.07 -10.96
C GLN A 229 6.57 2.51 -10.95
N VAL A 230 7.80 2.73 -11.41
CA VAL A 230 8.40 4.07 -11.51
C VAL A 230 7.60 4.96 -12.47
N GLU A 231 7.29 4.45 -13.67
CA GLU A 231 6.48 5.16 -14.68
C GLU A 231 5.06 5.47 -14.15
N ARG A 232 4.43 4.54 -13.44
CA ARG A 232 3.12 4.76 -12.83
C ARG A 232 3.14 5.90 -11.81
N TYR A 233 4.17 5.97 -10.99
CA TYR A 233 4.30 7.09 -10.04
C TYR A 233 4.54 8.42 -10.76
N ALA A 234 5.34 8.45 -11.84
CA ALA A 234 5.51 9.65 -12.67
C ALA A 234 4.16 10.09 -13.26
N LEU A 235 3.41 9.16 -13.86
CA LEU A 235 2.04 9.43 -14.33
C LEU A 235 1.20 10.10 -13.23
N CYS A 236 1.14 9.51 -12.03
CA CYS A 236 0.35 10.05 -10.92
C CYS A 236 0.82 11.44 -10.48
N ILE A 237 2.13 11.65 -10.37
CA ILE A 237 2.75 12.90 -9.92
C ILE A 237 2.43 14.02 -10.92
N HIS A 238 2.77 13.82 -12.20
CA HIS A 238 2.52 14.82 -13.23
C HIS A 238 1.03 15.12 -13.42
N HIS A 239 0.18 14.09 -13.39
CA HIS A 239 -1.26 14.28 -13.45
C HIS A 239 -1.78 15.12 -12.26
N THR A 240 -1.33 14.82 -11.03
CA THR A 240 -1.73 15.56 -9.82
C THR A 240 -1.27 17.02 -9.86
N LEU A 241 -0.12 17.30 -10.47
CA LEU A 241 0.41 18.66 -10.66
C LEU A 241 -0.21 19.40 -11.86
N GLY A 242 -1.22 18.81 -12.55
CA GLY A 242 -1.84 19.41 -13.75
C GLY A 242 -0.96 19.38 -15.00
N GLN A 243 0.14 18.67 -14.96
CA GLN A 243 1.11 18.54 -16.07
C GLN A 243 0.67 17.42 -17.03
N THR A 244 -0.51 17.59 -17.65
CA THR A 244 -1.22 16.56 -18.44
C THR A 244 -0.37 15.96 -19.55
N ARG A 245 0.45 16.78 -20.26
CA ARG A 245 1.30 16.31 -21.35
C ARG A 245 2.38 15.35 -20.85
N GLN A 246 3.05 15.69 -19.77
CA GLN A 246 4.06 14.83 -19.14
C GLN A 246 3.43 13.54 -18.61
N ALA A 247 2.27 13.64 -17.98
CA ALA A 247 1.51 12.47 -17.51
C ALA A 247 1.15 11.52 -18.67
N ALA A 248 0.78 12.05 -19.84
CA ALA A 248 0.46 11.25 -21.02
C ALA A 248 1.69 10.47 -21.55
N VAL A 249 2.87 11.09 -21.59
CA VAL A 249 4.12 10.41 -21.97
C VAL A 249 4.40 9.20 -21.07
N HIS A 250 4.25 9.35 -19.74
CA HIS A 250 4.44 8.25 -18.81
C HIS A 250 3.36 7.18 -18.95
N MET A 251 2.13 7.56 -19.28
CA MET A 251 1.05 6.61 -19.54
C MET A 251 1.34 5.76 -20.79
N GLU A 252 1.89 6.34 -21.84
CA GLU A 252 2.26 5.62 -23.08
C GLU A 252 3.36 4.57 -22.84
N ASN A 253 4.25 4.80 -21.87
CA ASN A 253 5.28 3.85 -21.45
C ASN A 253 4.74 2.67 -20.63
N LEU A 254 3.45 2.69 -20.27
CA LEU A 254 2.82 1.69 -19.41
C LEU A 254 2.01 0.69 -20.23
N ASN A 255 2.33 -0.59 -20.04
CA ASN A 255 1.50 -1.70 -20.51
C ASN A 255 1.05 -2.54 -19.32
N ALA A 256 -0.17 -2.31 -18.88
CA ALA A 256 -0.74 -3.04 -17.73
C ALA A 256 -0.85 -4.55 -17.97
N ALA A 257 -1.06 -4.98 -19.22
CA ALA A 257 -1.16 -6.40 -19.59
C ALA A 257 0.19 -7.13 -19.51
N ALA A 258 1.31 -6.40 -19.55
CA ALA A 258 2.65 -6.98 -19.41
C ALA A 258 3.15 -6.98 -17.94
N VAL A 259 2.28 -6.66 -16.97
CA VAL A 259 2.64 -6.64 -15.55
C VAL A 259 2.11 -7.89 -14.87
N ASP A 260 3.02 -8.77 -14.45
CA ASP A 260 2.69 -10.07 -13.84
C ASP A 260 1.96 -9.98 -12.50
N VAL A 261 2.00 -8.81 -11.82
CA VAL A 261 1.36 -8.60 -10.52
C VAL A 261 -0.02 -7.95 -10.71
N PRO A 262 -1.14 -8.69 -10.55
CA PRO A 262 -2.49 -8.20 -10.83
C PRO A 262 -2.83 -6.90 -10.10
N HIS A 263 -2.49 -6.80 -8.80
CA HIS A 263 -2.68 -5.57 -8.04
C HIS A 263 -1.95 -4.35 -8.67
N THR A 264 -0.73 -4.54 -9.19
CA THR A 264 0.03 -3.46 -9.85
C THR A 264 -0.61 -3.09 -11.18
N ALA A 265 -1.02 -4.07 -11.98
CA ALA A 265 -1.75 -3.86 -13.24
C ALA A 265 -3.05 -3.08 -13.02
N ALA A 266 -3.83 -3.44 -11.99
CA ALA A 266 -5.06 -2.74 -11.61
C ALA A 266 -4.78 -1.27 -11.25
N ARG A 267 -3.69 -0.99 -10.52
CA ARG A 267 -3.30 0.39 -10.20
C ARG A 267 -2.93 1.19 -11.43
N ILE A 268 -2.20 0.61 -12.36
CA ILE A 268 -1.85 1.25 -13.64
C ILE A 268 -3.14 1.59 -14.41
N ARG A 269 -4.06 0.63 -14.58
CA ARG A 269 -5.34 0.88 -15.27
C ARG A 269 -6.14 1.99 -14.61
N HIS A 270 -6.26 1.97 -13.28
CA HIS A 270 -6.99 3.00 -12.55
C HIS A 270 -6.38 4.40 -12.72
N ASP A 271 -5.05 4.53 -12.60
CA ASP A 271 -4.38 5.83 -12.71
C ASP A 271 -4.40 6.34 -14.16
N SER A 272 -4.27 5.46 -15.15
CA SER A 272 -4.45 5.78 -16.59
C SER A 272 -5.89 6.18 -16.91
N ALA A 273 -6.89 5.50 -16.32
CA ALA A 273 -8.30 5.85 -16.50
C ALA A 273 -8.61 7.24 -15.95
N LYS A 274 -7.99 7.66 -14.84
CA LYS A 274 -8.12 9.03 -14.32
C LYS A 274 -7.65 10.06 -15.34
N LEU A 275 -6.45 9.88 -15.87
CA LEU A 275 -5.90 10.81 -16.86
C LEU A 275 -6.79 10.85 -18.10
N ARG A 276 -7.22 9.68 -18.64
CA ARG A 276 -8.11 9.64 -19.83
C ARG A 276 -9.43 10.36 -19.59
N ARG A 277 -10.06 10.15 -18.43
CA ARG A 277 -11.28 10.87 -18.03
C ARG A 277 -11.03 12.39 -18.04
N ASP A 278 -9.95 12.83 -17.44
CA ASP A 278 -9.67 14.26 -17.24
C ASP A 278 -9.26 14.98 -18.53
N VAL A 279 -8.80 14.23 -19.55
CA VAL A 279 -8.60 14.75 -20.92
C VAL A 279 -9.82 14.54 -21.84
N GLY A 280 -10.96 14.05 -21.32
CA GLY A 280 -12.20 13.87 -22.05
C GLY A 280 -12.34 12.52 -22.78
N ASP A 281 -11.36 11.62 -22.72
CA ASP A 281 -11.48 10.26 -23.28
C ASP A 281 -12.27 9.33 -22.33
N MET A 282 -13.56 9.63 -22.19
CA MET A 282 -14.46 8.85 -21.33
C MET A 282 -14.59 7.38 -21.76
N ARG A 283 -14.52 7.11 -23.07
CA ARG A 283 -14.61 5.75 -23.61
C ARG A 283 -13.35 4.94 -23.27
N GLY A 284 -12.19 5.53 -23.41
CA GLY A 284 -10.92 4.90 -23.03
C GLY A 284 -10.83 4.67 -21.51
N ALA A 285 -11.29 5.62 -20.72
CA ALA A 285 -11.37 5.49 -19.26
C ALA A 285 -12.29 4.32 -18.85
N LEU A 286 -13.49 4.22 -19.43
CA LEU A 286 -14.44 3.14 -19.16
C LEU A 286 -13.83 1.76 -19.49
N ARG A 287 -13.20 1.60 -20.65
CA ARG A 287 -12.55 0.33 -21.01
C ARG A 287 -11.52 -0.10 -19.98
N LEU A 288 -10.62 0.80 -19.57
CA LEU A 288 -9.59 0.48 -18.56
C LEU A 288 -10.21 0.06 -17.22
N LEU A 289 -11.34 0.66 -16.82
CA LEU A 289 -12.04 0.29 -15.59
C LEU A 289 -12.77 -1.05 -15.70
N GLN A 290 -13.30 -1.38 -16.87
CA GLN A 290 -13.90 -2.68 -17.16
C GLN A 290 -12.84 -3.79 -17.14
N ASP A 291 -11.68 -3.57 -17.77
CA ASP A 291 -10.54 -4.50 -17.72
C ASP A 291 -10.03 -4.68 -16.28
N LEU A 292 -9.97 -3.59 -15.50
CA LEU A 292 -9.62 -3.66 -14.08
C LEU A 292 -10.62 -4.54 -13.31
N ALA A 293 -11.93 -4.36 -13.55
CA ALA A 293 -12.95 -5.12 -12.85
C ALA A 293 -12.96 -6.61 -13.24
N ALA A 294 -12.66 -6.91 -14.50
CA ALA A 294 -12.55 -8.30 -14.98
C ALA A 294 -11.37 -9.03 -14.32
N ASP A 295 -10.21 -8.38 -14.25
CA ASP A 295 -8.97 -9.01 -13.75
C ASP A 295 -8.87 -8.99 -12.21
N THR A 296 -9.38 -7.92 -11.56
CA THR A 296 -9.26 -7.72 -10.11
C THR A 296 -10.57 -7.18 -9.51
N PRO A 297 -11.60 -8.03 -9.36
CA PRO A 297 -12.93 -7.60 -8.90
C PRO A 297 -12.91 -6.88 -7.54
N GLN A 298 -12.05 -7.31 -6.61
CA GLN A 298 -11.95 -6.65 -5.29
C GLN A 298 -11.32 -5.25 -5.38
N ASP A 299 -10.37 -5.00 -6.30
CA ASP A 299 -9.87 -3.64 -6.55
C ASP A 299 -10.95 -2.75 -7.21
N ALA A 300 -11.85 -3.32 -8.01
CA ALA A 300 -12.96 -2.56 -8.61
C ALA A 300 -13.96 -2.04 -7.57
N GLN A 301 -14.14 -2.74 -6.46
CA GLN A 301 -15.02 -2.33 -5.35
C GLN A 301 -14.46 -1.19 -4.49
N ARG A 302 -13.21 -0.77 -4.73
CA ARG A 302 -12.61 0.34 -3.98
C ARG A 302 -13.39 1.64 -4.21
N THR A 303 -13.57 2.40 -3.13
CA THR A 303 -14.29 3.68 -3.17
C THR A 303 -13.77 4.61 -4.26
N SER A 304 -12.44 4.67 -4.49
CA SER A 304 -11.87 5.54 -5.52
C SER A 304 -12.30 5.15 -6.94
N VAL A 305 -12.48 3.85 -7.22
CA VAL A 305 -12.99 3.35 -8.50
C VAL A 305 -14.48 3.65 -8.61
N ARG A 306 -15.26 3.26 -7.60
CA ARG A 306 -16.71 3.50 -7.58
C ARG A 306 -17.06 4.98 -7.69
N SER A 307 -16.40 5.87 -6.92
CA SER A 307 -16.60 7.32 -7.01
C SER A 307 -16.25 7.87 -8.40
N MET A 308 -15.19 7.35 -9.03
CA MET A 308 -14.84 7.76 -10.40
C MET A 308 -15.90 7.33 -11.39
N VAL A 309 -16.39 6.10 -11.32
CA VAL A 309 -17.48 5.59 -12.20
C VAL A 309 -18.77 6.38 -11.98
N SER A 310 -19.15 6.64 -10.73
CA SER A 310 -20.30 7.48 -10.39
C SER A 310 -20.17 8.89 -10.99
N GLY A 311 -19.00 9.52 -10.85
CA GLY A 311 -18.72 10.82 -11.47
C GLY A 311 -18.84 10.79 -13.00
N MET A 312 -18.38 9.72 -13.64
CA MET A 312 -18.53 9.54 -15.10
C MET A 312 -19.99 9.40 -15.53
N VAL A 313 -20.85 8.74 -14.73
CA VAL A 313 -22.29 8.65 -15.01
C VAL A 313 -22.94 10.03 -15.06
N HIS A 314 -22.51 10.95 -14.19
CA HIS A 314 -23.04 12.33 -14.20
C HIS A 314 -22.52 13.15 -15.39
N THR A 315 -21.27 12.98 -15.78
CA THR A 315 -20.63 13.79 -16.83
C THR A 315 -20.84 13.24 -18.24
N ALA A 316 -21.07 11.93 -18.38
CA ALA A 316 -21.24 11.25 -19.67
C ALA A 316 -22.39 10.23 -19.62
N PRO A 317 -23.65 10.65 -19.29
CA PRO A 317 -24.77 9.75 -19.02
C PRO A 317 -25.17 8.87 -20.23
N HIS A 318 -24.80 9.28 -21.43
CA HIS A 318 -25.14 8.59 -22.69
C HIS A 318 -24.02 7.65 -23.18
N LEU A 319 -22.91 7.53 -22.40
CA LEU A 319 -21.82 6.63 -22.80
C LEU A 319 -22.30 5.18 -22.74
N PRO A 320 -22.26 4.43 -23.88
CA PRO A 320 -22.73 3.06 -23.93
C PRO A 320 -22.00 2.17 -22.91
N GLY A 321 -22.76 1.36 -22.17
CA GLY A 321 -22.25 0.41 -21.17
C GLY A 321 -21.87 1.03 -19.81
N LEU A 322 -21.80 2.36 -19.68
CA LEU A 322 -21.37 2.99 -18.43
C LEU A 322 -22.38 2.76 -17.29
N ARG A 323 -23.69 2.93 -17.55
CA ARG A 323 -24.71 2.74 -16.50
C ARG A 323 -24.79 1.30 -16.01
N SER A 324 -24.72 0.30 -16.92
CA SER A 324 -24.71 -1.11 -16.54
C SER A 324 -23.45 -1.46 -15.75
N PHE A 325 -22.30 -0.93 -16.16
CA PHE A 325 -21.06 -1.09 -15.41
C PHE A 325 -21.13 -0.43 -14.02
N ALA A 326 -21.65 0.78 -13.92
CA ALA A 326 -21.84 1.45 -12.64
C ALA A 326 -22.78 0.67 -11.70
N ALA A 327 -23.88 0.13 -12.23
CA ALA A 327 -24.80 -0.73 -11.48
C ALA A 327 -24.11 -2.00 -10.97
N SER A 328 -23.27 -2.66 -11.78
CA SER A 328 -22.53 -3.85 -11.34
C SER A 328 -21.54 -3.58 -10.20
N LEU A 329 -21.08 -2.34 -10.05
CA LEU A 329 -20.21 -1.90 -8.96
C LEU A 329 -20.98 -1.31 -7.76
N GLY A 330 -22.31 -1.16 -7.84
CA GLY A 330 -23.10 -0.42 -6.86
C GLY A 330 -22.65 1.04 -6.77
N ALA A 331 -22.33 1.66 -7.91
CA ALA A 331 -21.84 3.04 -8.02
C ALA A 331 -22.90 4.03 -8.53
N VAL A 332 -24.16 3.62 -8.66
CA VAL A 332 -25.36 4.41 -9.03
C VAL A 332 -26.37 4.35 -7.91
#